data_24b90ffd4d83d84d4497a2807580d43a
#
_entry.id   24b90ffd4d83d84d4497a2807580d43a
#
_cell.length_a   1.000
_cell.length_b   1.000
_cell.length_c   1.000
_cell.angle_alpha   90.00
_cell.angle_beta   90.00
_cell.angle_gamma   90.00
#
_symmetry.space_group_name_H-M   'P 1'
#
loop_
_entity.id
_entity.type
_entity.pdbx_description
1 polymer ?
#
loop_
_entity_poly.entity_id
_entity_poly.type
_entity_poly.pdbx_seq_one_letter_code
_entity_poly.pdbx_strand_id
1 'polypeptide(L)'
;MKFGKCTPRKTLTKKLNMPGWEIYRDSAYGMYALNDDLGLDVNLMTWNITLDDPNLENILESIRADLTKAEEQKRELFITELNTKEADSYVG
;
A
#
# COMPACT_ATOMS: atom_id res chain seq x y z
N MET A 1 13.19 -12.73 -0.64
CA MET A 1 13.54 -11.54 0.11
C MET A 1 13.21 -11.65 1.59
N LYS A 2 14.15 -11.27 2.41
CA LYS A 2 13.97 -11.41 3.86
C LYS A 2 14.04 -10.08 4.54
N PHE A 3 12.99 -9.77 5.28
CA PHE A 3 13.05 -8.60 6.12
C PHE A 3 13.18 -9.09 7.53
N GLY A 4 12.78 -9.33 8.35
CA GLY A 4 12.75 -9.95 9.63
C GLY A 4 11.55 -10.87 9.66
N LYS A 5 10.89 -10.95 10.76
CA LYS A 5 9.66 -11.72 10.85
C LYS A 5 8.49 -10.86 10.45
N CYS A 6 7.80 -11.27 9.39
CA CYS A 6 6.60 -10.60 8.92
C CYS A 6 5.38 -11.26 9.52
N THR A 7 4.59 -10.49 10.24
CA THR A 7 3.36 -10.99 10.86
C THR A 7 2.17 -10.31 10.21
N PRO A 8 1.27 -11.07 9.57
CA PRO A 8 0.08 -10.45 8.99
C PRO A 8 -0.85 -9.94 10.08
N ARG A 9 -1.31 -8.73 9.91
CA ARG A 9 -2.23 -8.09 10.84
C ARG A 9 -3.64 -8.17 10.27
N LYS A 10 -4.22 -9.35 10.37
CA LYS A 10 -5.50 -9.66 9.71
C LYS A 10 -6.66 -8.79 10.19
N THR A 11 -6.71 -8.51 11.49
CA THR A 11 -7.79 -7.68 12.02
C THR A 11 -7.67 -6.25 11.53
N LEU A 12 -6.46 -5.70 11.47
CA LEU A 12 -6.25 -4.37 10.92
C LEU A 12 -6.59 -4.31 9.44
N THR A 13 -6.20 -5.34 8.70
CA THR A 13 -6.54 -5.45 7.27
C THR A 13 -8.05 -5.40 7.08
N LYS A 14 -8.77 -6.13 7.92
CA LYS A 14 -10.22 -6.17 7.83
C LYS A 14 -10.84 -4.81 8.16
N LYS A 15 -10.33 -4.15 9.19
CA LYS A 15 -10.79 -2.82 9.57
C LYS A 15 -10.45 -1.77 8.52
N LEU A 16 -9.31 -1.93 7.86
CA LEU A 16 -8.93 -1.04 6.77
C LEU A 16 -9.94 -1.09 5.63
N ASN A 17 -10.47 -2.27 5.35
CA ASN A 17 -11.54 -2.48 4.38
C ASN A 17 -11.18 -1.95 2.98
N MET A 18 -9.97 -2.25 2.53
CA MET A 18 -9.53 -1.92 1.17
C MET A 18 -9.17 -3.22 0.45
N PRO A 19 -9.94 -3.60 -0.58
CA PRO A 19 -9.69 -4.84 -1.31
C PRO A 19 -8.29 -4.86 -1.94
N GLY A 20 -7.64 -6.01 -1.84
CA GLY A 20 -6.32 -6.20 -2.42
C GLY A 20 -5.17 -5.80 -1.52
N TRP A 21 -5.42 -5.04 -0.47
CA TRP A 21 -4.38 -4.60 0.46
C TRP A 21 -4.36 -5.45 1.72
N GLU A 22 -3.14 -5.80 2.17
CA GLU A 22 -2.94 -6.51 3.43
C GLU A 22 -1.91 -5.76 4.26
N ILE A 23 -2.14 -5.70 5.56
CA ILE A 23 -1.24 -5.03 6.49
C ILE A 23 -0.37 -6.08 7.19
N TYR A 24 0.92 -5.81 7.23
CA TYR A 24 1.90 -6.67 7.89
C TYR A 24 2.73 -5.86 8.86
N ARG A 25 3.25 -6.53 9.86
CA ARG A 25 4.23 -5.95 10.75
C ARG A 25 5.54 -6.71 10.62
N ASP A 26 6.60 -5.99 10.32
CA ASP A 26 7.95 -6.55 10.20
C ASP A 26 8.74 -6.17 11.44
N SER A 27 9.45 -7.13 12.03
CA SER A 27 10.18 -6.88 13.26
C SER A 27 11.37 -5.94 13.09
N ALA A 28 11.82 -5.76 11.85
CA ALA A 28 12.97 -4.89 11.56
C ALA A 28 12.55 -3.51 11.05
N TYR A 29 11.47 -3.43 10.29
CA TYR A 29 11.12 -2.22 9.56
C TYR A 29 9.78 -1.59 9.98
N GLY A 30 9.06 -2.24 10.87
CA GLY A 30 7.77 -1.72 11.31
C GLY A 30 6.62 -2.23 10.45
N MET A 31 5.61 -1.41 10.29
CA MET A 31 4.39 -1.83 9.58
C MET A 31 4.38 -1.36 8.14
N TYR A 32 3.78 -2.17 7.29
CA TYR A 32 3.62 -1.83 5.89
C TYR A 32 2.36 -2.48 5.33
N ALA A 33 1.89 -1.96 4.20
CA ALA A 33 0.75 -2.51 3.47
C ALA A 33 1.24 -3.03 2.13
N LEU A 34 0.73 -4.17 1.73
CA LEU A 34 1.15 -4.85 0.52
C LEU A 34 -0.05 -5.10 -0.38
N ASN A 35 0.11 -4.84 -1.67
CA ASN A 35 -0.90 -5.16 -2.66
C ASN A 35 -0.24 -5.97 -3.77
N ASP A 36 -0.44 -7.28 -3.74
CA ASP A 36 0.15 -8.18 -4.72
C ASP A 36 -0.39 -7.98 -6.13
N ASP A 37 -1.66 -7.63 -6.24
CA ASP A 37 -2.28 -7.43 -7.54
C ASP A 37 -1.65 -6.28 -8.30
N LEU A 38 -1.28 -5.23 -7.59
CA LEU A 38 -0.67 -4.05 -8.18
C LEU A 38 0.86 -4.05 -8.06
N GLY A 39 1.42 -4.99 -7.32
CA GLY A 39 2.85 -5.02 -7.08
C GLY A 39 3.34 -3.83 -6.25
N LEU A 40 2.54 -3.38 -5.31
CA LEU A 40 2.84 -2.21 -4.49
C LEU A 40 3.10 -2.60 -3.04
N ASP A 41 4.03 -1.88 -2.41
CA ASP A 41 4.14 -1.91 -0.96
C ASP A 41 4.28 -0.48 -0.46
N VAL A 42 3.68 -0.20 0.68
CA VAL A 42 3.67 1.14 1.26
C VAL A 42 4.07 1.04 2.72
N ASN A 43 5.13 1.75 3.08
CA ASN A 43 5.56 1.81 4.47
C ASN A 43 4.61 2.72 5.24
N LEU A 44 4.07 2.22 6.34
CA LEU A 44 3.08 2.97 7.12
C LEU A 44 3.71 3.92 8.13
N MET A 45 5.04 3.97 8.15
CA MET A 45 5.79 4.92 8.97
C MET A 45 5.49 4.78 10.47
N THR A 46 5.24 3.58 10.91
CA THR A 46 4.98 3.30 12.31
C THR A 46 5.48 1.91 12.67
N TRP A 47 5.81 1.71 13.94
CA TRP A 47 6.26 0.40 14.42
C TRP A 47 5.11 -0.52 14.73
N ASN A 48 3.99 0.01 15.17
CA ASN A 48 2.84 -0.81 15.49
C ASN A 48 1.59 0.04 15.59
N ILE A 49 0.46 -0.58 15.25
CA ILE A 49 -0.86 0.02 15.40
C ILE A 49 -1.64 -0.90 16.33
N THR A 50 -2.13 -0.36 17.43
CA THR A 50 -2.90 -1.15 18.37
C THR A 50 -4.39 -1.01 18.09
N LEU A 51 -5.11 -2.11 18.27
CA LEU A 51 -6.54 -2.12 17.95
C LEU A 51 -7.38 -1.31 18.93
N ASP A 52 -6.86 -1.07 20.12
CA ASP A 52 -7.55 -0.30 21.14
C ASP A 52 -7.10 1.17 21.19
N ASP A 53 -6.36 1.60 20.19
CA ASP A 53 -5.91 2.99 20.11
C ASP A 53 -7.13 3.90 19.93
N PRO A 54 -7.28 4.94 20.76
CA PRO A 54 -8.44 5.84 20.63
C PRO A 54 -8.46 6.59 19.30
N ASN A 55 -7.33 6.70 18.61
CA ASN A 55 -7.25 7.36 17.30
C ASN A 55 -7.24 6.38 16.14
N LEU A 56 -7.62 5.13 16.38
CA LEU A 56 -7.51 4.08 15.37
C LEU A 56 -8.23 4.45 14.07
N GLU A 57 -9.42 5.01 14.15
CA GLU A 57 -10.15 5.39 12.94
C GLU A 57 -9.43 6.47 12.14
N ASN A 58 -8.84 7.44 12.82
CA ASN A 58 -8.05 8.47 12.13
C ASN A 58 -6.82 7.88 11.47
N ILE A 59 -6.17 6.94 12.14
CA ILE A 59 -5.02 6.24 11.59
C ILE A 59 -5.41 5.46 10.35
N LEU A 60 -6.51 4.75 10.40
CA LEU A 60 -7.00 3.98 9.26
C LEU A 60 -7.37 4.88 8.08
N GLU A 61 -7.96 6.03 8.36
CA GLU A 61 -8.28 6.98 7.30
C GLU A 61 -7.03 7.51 6.61
N SER A 62 -6.00 7.83 7.38
CA SER A 62 -4.72 8.25 6.82
C SER A 62 -4.12 7.15 5.95
N ILE A 63 -4.19 5.92 6.41
CA ILE A 63 -3.68 4.79 5.64
C ILE A 63 -4.47 4.65 4.34
N ARG A 64 -5.78 4.71 4.39
CA ARG A 64 -6.61 4.60 3.20
C ARG A 64 -6.25 5.67 2.18
N ALA A 65 -6.03 6.90 2.63
CA ALA A 65 -5.64 7.99 1.74
C ALA A 65 -4.29 7.72 1.09
N ASP A 66 -3.32 7.25 1.87
CA ASP A 66 -2.00 6.95 1.35
C ASP A 66 -2.04 5.80 0.34
N LEU A 67 -2.81 4.75 0.63
CA LEU A 67 -2.91 3.61 -0.27
C LEU A 67 -3.65 3.97 -1.55
N THR A 68 -4.70 4.78 -1.45
CA THR A 68 -5.42 5.27 -2.62
C THR A 68 -4.49 6.09 -3.51
N LYS A 69 -3.68 6.93 -2.91
CA LYS A 69 -2.73 7.73 -3.64
C LYS A 69 -1.69 6.85 -4.36
N ALA A 70 -1.22 5.81 -3.69
CA ALA A 70 -0.28 4.88 -4.31
C ALA A 70 -0.91 4.17 -5.50
N GLU A 71 -2.16 3.76 -5.38
CA GLU A 71 -2.89 3.14 -6.48
C GLU A 71 -3.02 4.08 -7.66
N GLU A 72 -3.36 5.33 -7.39
CA GLU A 72 -3.50 6.32 -8.44
C GLU A 72 -2.18 6.60 -9.14
N GLN A 73 -1.10 6.70 -8.39
CA GLN A 73 0.21 6.92 -8.96
C GLN A 73 0.64 5.75 -9.84
N LYS A 74 0.35 4.54 -9.43
CA LYS A 74 0.67 3.37 -10.22
C LYS A 74 -0.11 3.37 -11.53
N ARG A 75 -1.38 3.73 -11.46
CA ARG A 75 -2.24 3.80 -12.63
C ARG A 75 -1.78 4.89 -13.60
N GLU A 76 -1.40 6.05 -13.08
CA GLU A 76 -0.89 7.14 -13.91
C GLU A 76 0.39 6.77 -14.64
N LEU A 77 1.33 6.11 -13.94
CA LEU A 77 2.56 5.66 -14.56
C LEU A 77 2.29 4.71 -15.72
N PHE A 78 1.35 3.80 -15.53
CA PHE A 78 0.99 2.86 -16.57
C PHE A 78 0.41 3.55 -17.80
N ILE A 79 -0.47 4.51 -17.58
CA ILE A 79 -1.08 5.27 -18.68
C ILE A 79 -0.02 6.10 -19.40
N THR A 80 0.90 6.71 -18.67
CA THR A 80 1.97 7.50 -19.26
C THR A 80 2.87 6.64 -20.14
N GLU A 81 3.20 5.44 -19.69
CA GLU A 81 4.00 4.52 -20.48
C GLU A 81 3.30 4.13 -21.78
N LEU A 82 2.01 3.86 -21.72
CA LEU A 82 1.24 3.53 -22.90
C LEU A 82 1.20 4.69 -23.89
N ASN A 83 0.97 5.89 -23.39
CA ASN A 83 0.93 7.07 -24.23
C ASN A 83 2.26 7.33 -24.91
N THR A 84 3.36 7.13 -24.18
CA THR A 84 4.69 7.31 -24.73
C THR A 84 4.95 6.31 -25.87
N LYS A 85 4.56 5.07 -25.67
CA LYS A 85 4.72 4.05 -26.71
C LYS A 85 3.91 4.37 -27.94
N GLU A 86 2.69 4.83 -27.75
CA GLU A 86 1.86 5.22 -28.89
C GLU A 86 2.48 6.38 -29.65
N ALA A 87 2.98 7.37 -28.94
CA ALA A 87 3.63 8.52 -29.56
C ALA A 87 4.83 8.08 -30.39
N ASP A 88 5.65 7.19 -29.84
CA ASP A 88 6.81 6.67 -30.57
C ASP A 88 6.40 5.93 -31.83
N SER A 89 5.41 5.09 -31.72
CA SER A 89 4.89 4.36 -32.88
C SER A 89 4.33 5.31 -33.92
N TYR A 90 3.71 6.35 -33.49
CA TYR A 90 3.07 7.30 -34.33
C TYR A 90 4.06 8.17 -35.11
N VAL A 91 5.09 8.58 -34.42
CA VAL A 91 6.15 9.41 -35.01
C VAL A 91 7.06 8.58 -35.92
N GLY A 92 7.31 7.36 -35.50
CA GLY A 92 8.15 6.48 -36.27
C GLY A 92 7.44 5.95 -37.46
#